data_584af0d49a725bd09b4c07c543a23507
#
_entry.id   584af0d49a725bd09b4c07c543a23507
#
_cell.length_a   1.000
_cell.length_b   1.000
_cell.length_c   1.000
_cell.angle_alpha   90.00
_cell.angle_beta   90.00
_cell.angle_gamma   90.00
#
_symmetry.space_group_name_H-M   'P 1'
#
loop_
_entity.id
_entity.type
_entity.pdbx_description
1 polymer ?
#
loop_
_entity_poly.entity_id
_entity_poly.type
_entity_poly.pdbx_seq_one_letter_code
_entity_poly.pdbx_strand_id
1 'polypeptide(L)'
;MAKYSIAVTGGIGSGKSFASDIIKSLGYQTFSCDEIAKNMYDDENLKSAVIKLFGEKILDSNGNISKKTLADIVFSDKAALKKLNDLTHPYIIKTLFDNIENANGVVVSEVPVLFESGLQNDFDEVFIIKRDLKSRIDSVVKRSAMAEEAVTARINSQFDYETGLPALIKESEARLKSGLFSPVYTIIYNDGDSSSLRASLFSALSKVKEKLKQR
;
A
#
# COMPACT_ATOMS: atom_id res chain seq x y z
N MET A 1 -16.06 -10.23 -16.81
CA MET A 1 -15.75 -11.11 -15.66
C MET A 1 -16.04 -10.33 -14.40
N ALA A 2 -16.53 -10.99 -13.33
CA ALA A 2 -16.71 -10.32 -12.05
C ALA A 2 -15.37 -9.73 -11.58
N LYS A 3 -15.39 -8.50 -11.10
CA LYS A 3 -14.22 -7.81 -10.56
C LYS A 3 -13.83 -8.44 -9.22
N TYR A 4 -12.53 -8.60 -8.99
CA TYR A 4 -11.98 -9.08 -7.72
C TYR A 4 -10.75 -8.25 -7.35
N SER A 5 -10.82 -7.58 -6.22
CA SER A 5 -9.80 -6.65 -5.76
C SER A 5 -8.91 -7.28 -4.69
N ILE A 6 -7.60 -7.18 -4.87
CA ILE A 6 -6.60 -7.69 -3.93
C ILE A 6 -5.73 -6.52 -3.46
N ALA A 7 -5.64 -6.30 -2.14
CA ALA A 7 -4.63 -5.41 -1.59
C ALA A 7 -3.32 -6.18 -1.33
N VAL A 8 -2.18 -5.60 -1.70
CA VAL A 8 -0.84 -6.06 -1.29
C VAL A 8 -0.30 -5.13 -0.23
N THR A 9 -0.04 -5.66 0.96
CA THR A 9 0.47 -4.90 2.09
C THR A 9 1.58 -5.65 2.84
N GLY A 10 2.13 -5.05 3.89
CA GLY A 10 3.20 -5.61 4.72
C GLY A 10 4.07 -4.51 5.31
N GLY A 11 4.85 -4.80 6.33
CA GLY A 11 5.71 -3.82 6.98
C GLY A 11 6.80 -3.25 6.08
N ILE A 12 7.41 -2.14 6.49
CA ILE A 12 8.56 -1.56 5.78
C ILE A 12 9.66 -2.63 5.61
N GLY A 13 10.26 -2.70 4.43
CA GLY A 13 11.31 -3.67 4.12
C GLY A 13 10.82 -5.10 3.80
N SER A 14 9.51 -5.38 3.85
CA SER A 14 8.98 -6.73 3.54
C SER A 14 9.05 -7.11 2.05
N GLY A 15 9.20 -6.15 1.13
CA GLY A 15 9.29 -6.40 -0.30
C GLY A 15 7.95 -6.31 -1.04
N LYS A 16 6.98 -5.54 -0.53
CA LYS A 16 5.68 -5.29 -1.19
C LYS A 16 5.80 -4.88 -2.65
N SER A 17 6.60 -3.84 -2.93
CA SER A 17 6.76 -3.33 -4.29
C SER A 17 7.38 -4.37 -5.21
N PHE A 18 8.35 -5.16 -4.72
CA PHE A 18 8.90 -6.26 -5.49
C PHE A 18 7.85 -7.36 -5.77
N ALA A 19 7.00 -7.67 -4.79
CA ALA A 19 5.87 -8.59 -4.99
C ALA A 19 4.88 -8.03 -6.03
N SER A 20 4.57 -6.74 -5.97
CA SER A 20 3.70 -6.05 -6.94
C SER A 20 4.28 -6.09 -8.36
N ASP A 21 5.59 -5.89 -8.52
CA ASP A 21 6.28 -6.01 -9.81
C ASP A 21 6.21 -7.43 -10.38
N ILE A 22 6.38 -8.45 -9.53
CA ILE A 22 6.20 -9.85 -9.93
C ILE A 22 4.76 -10.08 -10.40
N ILE A 23 3.76 -9.62 -9.65
CA ILE A 23 2.34 -9.76 -10.00
C ILE A 23 2.04 -9.09 -11.35
N LYS A 24 2.57 -7.89 -11.56
CA LYS A 24 2.49 -7.17 -12.84
C LYS A 24 3.12 -7.98 -13.97
N SER A 25 4.29 -8.60 -13.74
CA SER A 25 4.96 -9.45 -14.74
C SER A 25 4.19 -10.74 -15.06
N LEU A 26 3.27 -11.16 -14.18
CA LEU A 26 2.35 -12.28 -14.41
C LEU A 26 1.10 -11.87 -15.21
N GLY A 27 1.01 -10.61 -15.65
CA GLY A 27 -0.05 -10.10 -16.51
C GLY A 27 -1.29 -9.58 -15.76
N TYR A 28 -1.18 -9.34 -14.45
CA TYR A 28 -2.27 -8.72 -13.69
C TYR A 28 -2.20 -7.20 -13.75
N GLN A 29 -3.37 -6.56 -13.76
CA GLN A 29 -3.44 -5.12 -13.62
C GLN A 29 -3.10 -4.74 -12.18
N THR A 30 -2.14 -3.81 -12.03
CA THR A 30 -1.65 -3.38 -10.72
C THR A 30 -1.74 -1.87 -10.57
N PHE A 31 -2.11 -1.41 -9.36
CA PHE A 31 -2.08 -0.01 -8.96
C PHE A 31 -1.24 0.14 -7.70
N SER A 32 -0.73 1.35 -7.44
CA SER A 32 0.07 1.65 -6.25
C SER A 32 -0.32 3.01 -5.67
N CYS A 33 -0.63 3.05 -4.38
CA CYS A 33 -0.85 4.31 -3.67
C CYS A 33 0.37 5.24 -3.76
N ASP A 34 1.59 4.69 -3.74
CA ASP A 34 2.82 5.46 -3.86
C ASP A 34 2.98 6.08 -5.25
N GLU A 35 2.57 5.38 -6.33
CA GLU A 35 2.55 5.93 -7.69
C GLU A 35 1.49 7.02 -7.84
N ILE A 36 0.30 6.82 -7.30
CA ILE A 36 -0.75 7.85 -7.27
C ILE A 36 -0.24 9.08 -6.52
N ALA A 37 0.37 8.90 -5.34
CA ALA A 37 0.93 10.01 -4.57
C ALA A 37 2.07 10.75 -5.29
N LYS A 38 2.87 10.05 -6.10
CA LYS A 38 3.93 10.70 -6.90
C LYS A 38 3.38 11.64 -7.96
N ASN A 39 2.23 11.31 -8.55
CA ASN A 39 1.64 12.01 -9.69
C ASN A 39 0.41 12.86 -9.28
N MET A 40 0.06 12.91 -7.99
CA MET A 40 -1.18 13.55 -7.52
C MET A 40 -1.24 15.05 -7.81
N TYR A 41 -0.10 15.73 -7.99
CA TYR A 41 -0.05 17.14 -8.31
C TYR A 41 -0.18 17.45 -9.81
N ASP A 42 -0.37 16.43 -10.65
CA ASP A 42 -0.80 16.59 -12.05
C ASP A 42 -2.29 16.95 -12.13
N ASP A 43 -3.06 16.69 -11.04
CA ASP A 43 -4.42 17.20 -10.88
C ASP A 43 -4.39 18.67 -10.43
N GLU A 44 -4.84 19.57 -11.31
CA GLU A 44 -4.79 21.01 -11.09
C GLU A 44 -5.66 21.45 -9.90
N ASN A 45 -6.73 20.75 -9.56
CA ASN A 45 -7.58 21.06 -8.40
C ASN A 45 -6.84 20.76 -7.10
N LEU A 46 -6.21 19.58 -7.00
CA LEU A 46 -5.41 19.23 -5.84
C LEU A 46 -4.19 20.13 -5.71
N LYS A 47 -3.47 20.38 -6.81
CA LYS A 47 -2.32 21.29 -6.85
C LYS A 47 -2.71 22.68 -6.32
N SER A 48 -3.81 23.24 -6.83
CA SER A 48 -4.31 24.55 -6.38
C SER A 48 -4.70 24.56 -4.90
N ALA A 49 -5.30 23.48 -4.40
CA ALA A 49 -5.65 23.35 -2.99
C ALA A 49 -4.40 23.30 -2.08
N VAL A 50 -3.34 22.59 -2.51
CA VAL A 50 -2.07 22.54 -1.78
C VAL A 50 -1.36 23.90 -1.81
N ILE A 51 -1.36 24.59 -2.94
CA ILE A 51 -0.81 25.96 -3.04
C ILE A 51 -1.57 26.92 -2.12
N LYS A 52 -2.90 26.84 -2.10
CA LYS A 52 -3.73 27.65 -1.19
C LYS A 52 -3.42 27.39 0.29
N LEU A 53 -3.05 26.15 0.63
CA LEU A 53 -2.75 25.76 2.01
C LEU A 53 -1.37 26.19 2.48
N PHE A 54 -0.35 26.13 1.59
CA PHE A 54 1.06 26.37 1.94
C PHE A 54 1.66 27.64 1.35
N GLY A 55 0.94 28.29 0.42
CA GLY A 55 1.39 29.47 -0.29
C GLY A 55 2.33 29.16 -1.47
N GLU A 56 2.58 30.15 -2.30
CA GLU A 56 3.42 30.01 -3.51
C GLU A 56 4.88 29.67 -3.24
N LYS A 57 5.35 29.82 -1.99
CA LYS A 57 6.72 29.45 -1.58
C LYS A 57 7.08 27.98 -1.80
N ILE A 58 6.07 27.12 -2.01
CA ILE A 58 6.29 25.71 -2.33
C ILE A 58 6.48 25.45 -3.82
N LEU A 59 6.39 26.48 -4.68
CA LEU A 59 6.56 26.34 -6.12
C LEU A 59 8.03 26.41 -6.53
N ASP A 60 8.38 25.65 -7.55
CA ASP A 60 9.64 25.79 -8.26
C ASP A 60 9.56 26.91 -9.33
N SER A 61 10.67 27.16 -10.03
CA SER A 61 10.76 28.17 -11.10
C SER A 61 9.81 27.93 -12.29
N ASN A 62 9.27 26.74 -12.42
CA ASN A 62 8.35 26.34 -13.49
C ASN A 62 6.88 26.37 -13.05
N GLY A 63 6.60 26.80 -11.81
CA GLY A 63 5.24 26.81 -11.25
C GLY A 63 4.73 25.44 -10.81
N ASN A 64 5.61 24.45 -10.65
CA ASN A 64 5.26 23.13 -10.11
C ASN A 64 5.54 23.07 -8.61
N ILE A 65 4.82 22.20 -7.90
CA ILE A 65 5.10 21.99 -6.47
C ILE A 65 6.47 21.34 -6.30
N SER A 66 7.38 22.06 -5.64
CA SER A 66 8.66 21.54 -5.20
C SER A 66 8.45 20.54 -4.07
N LYS A 67 8.51 19.23 -4.40
CA LYS A 67 8.35 18.16 -3.40
C LYS A 67 9.35 18.30 -2.25
N LYS A 68 10.57 18.79 -2.53
CA LYS A 68 11.60 19.03 -1.52
C LYS A 68 11.17 20.12 -0.56
N THR A 69 10.80 21.29 -1.07
CA THR A 69 10.40 22.45 -0.24
C THR A 69 9.17 22.11 0.60
N LEU A 70 8.17 21.45 0.00
CA LEU A 70 6.99 21.01 0.73
C LEU A 70 7.36 20.00 1.83
N ALA A 71 8.22 19.02 1.54
CA ALA A 71 8.71 18.05 2.51
C ALA A 71 9.42 18.73 3.70
N ASP A 72 10.32 19.69 3.42
CA ASP A 72 11.03 20.46 4.47
C ASP A 72 10.05 21.17 5.41
N ILE A 73 8.96 21.73 4.87
CA ILE A 73 7.92 22.40 5.66
C ILE A 73 7.15 21.39 6.52
N VAL A 74 6.64 20.31 5.93
CA VAL A 74 5.73 19.39 6.63
C VAL A 74 6.46 18.48 7.61
N PHE A 75 7.74 18.16 7.38
CA PHE A 75 8.51 17.35 8.33
C PHE A 75 9.00 18.17 9.53
N SER A 76 9.07 19.50 9.43
CA SER A 76 9.38 20.37 10.55
C SER A 76 8.16 20.76 11.39
N ASP A 77 6.94 20.58 10.87
CA ASP A 77 5.68 20.93 11.54
C ASP A 77 4.62 19.82 11.43
N LYS A 78 4.34 19.15 12.54
CA LYS A 78 3.33 18.10 12.61
C LYS A 78 1.93 18.55 12.22
N ALA A 79 1.56 19.82 12.51
CA ALA A 79 0.26 20.36 12.13
C ALA A 79 0.18 20.58 10.61
N ALA A 80 1.26 21.06 10.01
CA ALA A 80 1.38 21.19 8.56
C ALA A 80 1.30 19.82 7.86
N LEU A 81 2.01 18.82 8.38
CA LEU A 81 1.94 17.43 7.89
C LEU A 81 0.51 16.89 7.95
N LYS A 82 -0.16 17.10 9.08
CA LYS A 82 -1.56 16.67 9.23
C LYS A 82 -2.47 17.32 8.18
N LYS A 83 -2.36 18.64 8.00
CA LYS A 83 -3.16 19.37 6.99
C LYS A 83 -2.91 18.86 5.57
N LEU A 84 -1.65 18.56 5.22
CA LEU A 84 -1.33 17.98 3.92
C LEU A 84 -1.98 16.59 3.77
N ASN A 85 -1.84 15.74 4.77
CA ASN A 85 -2.42 14.40 4.75
C ASN A 85 -3.96 14.44 4.68
N ASP A 86 -4.61 15.31 5.45
CA ASP A 86 -6.07 15.47 5.43
C ASP A 86 -6.59 15.86 4.03
N LEU A 87 -5.76 16.53 3.22
CA LEU A 87 -6.09 16.92 1.86
C LEU A 87 -5.75 15.84 0.83
N THR A 88 -4.58 15.19 0.96
CA THR A 88 -4.04 14.28 -0.06
C THR A 88 -4.49 12.85 0.10
N HIS A 89 -4.69 12.35 1.33
CA HIS A 89 -5.11 10.97 1.55
C HIS A 89 -6.48 10.66 0.91
N PRO A 90 -7.54 11.49 1.07
CA PRO A 90 -8.82 11.24 0.42
C PRO A 90 -8.70 11.21 -1.12
N TYR A 91 -7.86 12.05 -1.70
CA TYR A 91 -7.59 12.06 -3.13
C TYR A 91 -6.94 10.74 -3.59
N ILE A 92 -5.88 10.30 -2.88
CA ILE A 92 -5.16 9.06 -3.22
C ILE A 92 -6.10 7.86 -3.13
N ILE A 93 -6.89 7.77 -2.05
CA ILE A 93 -7.85 6.68 -1.82
C ILE A 93 -8.92 6.68 -2.91
N LYS A 94 -9.52 7.84 -3.18
CA LYS A 94 -10.53 7.97 -4.24
C LYS A 94 -9.97 7.54 -5.59
N THR A 95 -8.81 8.04 -5.98
CA THR A 95 -8.16 7.70 -7.26
C THR A 95 -7.86 6.21 -7.35
N LEU A 96 -7.42 5.59 -6.25
CA LEU A 96 -7.19 4.15 -6.20
C LEU A 96 -8.47 3.36 -6.49
N PHE A 97 -9.58 3.70 -5.82
CA PHE A 97 -10.85 2.99 -6.00
C PHE A 97 -11.50 3.29 -7.34
N ASP A 98 -11.39 4.52 -7.86
CA ASP A 98 -11.81 4.84 -9.23
C ASP A 98 -11.04 3.97 -10.26
N ASN A 99 -9.73 3.79 -10.08
CA ASN A 99 -8.92 2.91 -10.93
C ASN A 99 -9.34 1.43 -10.82
N ILE A 100 -9.61 0.95 -9.60
CA ILE A 100 -10.11 -0.42 -9.36
C ILE A 100 -11.48 -0.58 -10.01
N GLU A 101 -12.37 0.40 -9.92
CA GLU A 101 -13.72 0.34 -10.51
C GLU A 101 -13.68 0.25 -12.02
N ASN A 102 -12.78 0.97 -12.67
CA ASN A 102 -12.61 0.98 -14.12
C ASN A 102 -11.85 -0.21 -14.68
N ALA A 103 -11.28 -1.06 -13.80
CA ALA A 103 -10.53 -2.25 -14.19
C ALA A 103 -11.44 -3.48 -14.34
N ASN A 104 -10.92 -4.52 -15.01
CA ASN A 104 -11.63 -5.77 -15.23
C ASN A 104 -10.88 -6.98 -14.65
N GLY A 105 -11.64 -7.98 -14.18
CA GLY A 105 -11.08 -9.23 -13.68
C GLY A 105 -10.38 -9.07 -12.33
N VAL A 106 -9.24 -9.71 -12.14
CA VAL A 106 -8.46 -9.62 -10.90
C VAL A 106 -7.53 -8.42 -10.96
N VAL A 107 -7.71 -7.52 -10.02
CA VAL A 107 -6.95 -6.26 -9.87
C VAL A 107 -6.17 -6.29 -8.57
N VAL A 108 -4.92 -5.88 -8.60
CA VAL A 108 -4.05 -5.90 -7.43
C VAL A 108 -3.56 -4.48 -7.12
N SER A 109 -3.66 -4.08 -5.85
CA SER A 109 -3.29 -2.73 -5.42
C SER A 109 -2.26 -2.79 -4.29
N GLU A 110 -1.12 -2.12 -4.46
CA GLU A 110 -0.16 -1.93 -3.38
C GLU A 110 -0.63 -0.81 -2.45
N VAL A 111 -0.95 -1.18 -1.20
CA VAL A 111 -1.44 -0.26 -0.16
C VAL A 111 -0.55 -0.38 1.07
N PRO A 112 0.50 0.47 1.21
CA PRO A 112 1.51 0.32 2.26
C PRO A 112 0.98 0.44 3.69
N VAL A 113 -0.02 1.29 3.91
CA VAL A 113 -0.62 1.60 5.23
C VAL A 113 -2.08 1.12 5.32
N LEU A 114 -2.33 -0.07 4.78
CA LEU A 114 -3.69 -0.63 4.64
C LEU A 114 -4.46 -0.69 5.97
N PHE A 115 -3.81 -1.23 7.00
CA PHE A 115 -4.45 -1.44 8.30
C PHE A 115 -4.56 -0.14 9.09
N GLU A 116 -3.55 0.72 9.00
CA GLU A 116 -3.55 2.04 9.64
C GLU A 116 -4.63 2.97 9.05
N SER A 117 -4.96 2.77 7.77
CA SER A 117 -6.01 3.54 7.08
C SER A 117 -7.41 2.91 7.19
N GLY A 118 -7.52 1.70 7.75
CA GLY A 118 -8.80 0.99 7.88
C GLY A 118 -9.39 0.46 6.58
N LEU A 119 -8.62 0.43 5.49
CA LEU A 119 -9.08 0.10 4.14
C LEU A 119 -9.17 -1.40 3.84
N GLN A 120 -8.80 -2.28 4.78
CA GLN A 120 -8.76 -3.72 4.53
C GLN A 120 -10.12 -4.30 4.13
N ASN A 121 -11.22 -3.71 4.62
CA ASN A 121 -12.58 -4.20 4.33
C ASN A 121 -13.12 -3.75 2.95
N ASP A 122 -12.38 -2.91 2.23
CA ASP A 122 -12.75 -2.44 0.89
C ASP A 122 -12.19 -3.33 -0.22
N PHE A 123 -11.48 -4.42 0.15
CA PHE A 123 -10.90 -5.40 -0.77
C PHE A 123 -11.51 -6.79 -0.55
N ASP A 124 -11.56 -7.60 -1.63
CA ASP A 124 -12.01 -9.00 -1.53
C ASP A 124 -10.96 -9.88 -0.84
N GLU A 125 -9.68 -9.61 -1.06
CA GLU A 125 -8.56 -10.35 -0.46
C GLU A 125 -7.39 -9.42 -0.14
N VAL A 126 -6.62 -9.78 0.89
CA VAL A 126 -5.41 -9.05 1.29
C VAL A 126 -4.22 -10.01 1.27
N PHE A 127 -3.25 -9.73 0.39
CA PHE A 127 -1.96 -10.41 0.38
C PHE A 127 -1.00 -9.67 1.30
N ILE A 128 -0.55 -10.36 2.33
CA ILE A 128 0.35 -9.80 3.35
C ILE A 128 1.75 -10.35 3.12
N ILE A 129 2.65 -9.48 2.66
CA ILE A 129 4.04 -9.85 2.45
C ILE A 129 4.78 -9.80 3.77
N LYS A 130 5.15 -10.96 4.30
CA LYS A 130 5.97 -11.11 5.51
C LYS A 130 7.41 -11.39 5.16
N ARG A 131 8.32 -10.84 5.95
CA ARG A 131 9.75 -11.10 5.88
C ARG A 131 10.33 -10.99 7.28
N ASP A 132 11.37 -11.76 7.56
CA ASP A 132 12.03 -11.71 8.86
C ASP A 132 12.52 -10.29 9.20
N LEU A 133 12.52 -9.96 10.50
CA LEU A 133 12.78 -8.59 10.96
C LEU A 133 14.18 -8.10 10.55
N LYS A 134 15.21 -8.96 10.69
CA LYS A 134 16.59 -8.60 10.35
C LYS A 134 16.72 -8.26 8.87
N SER A 135 16.23 -9.12 7.99
CA SER A 135 16.24 -8.90 6.54
C SER A 135 15.46 -7.63 6.13
N ARG A 136 14.38 -7.29 6.84
CA ARG A 136 13.65 -6.04 6.63
C ARG A 136 14.50 -4.83 6.96
N ILE A 137 15.14 -4.82 8.14
CA ILE A 137 16.01 -3.74 8.59
C ILE A 137 17.19 -3.59 7.62
N ASP A 138 17.93 -4.67 7.35
CA ASP A 138 19.09 -4.67 6.45
C ASP A 138 18.72 -4.10 5.04
N SER A 139 17.57 -4.49 4.52
CA SER A 139 17.10 -4.01 3.20
C SER A 139 16.80 -2.51 3.20
N VAL A 140 16.23 -1.98 4.28
CA VAL A 140 15.90 -0.55 4.37
C VAL A 140 17.16 0.28 4.59
N VAL A 141 18.03 -0.13 5.49
CA VAL A 141 19.35 0.51 5.74
C VAL A 141 20.14 0.59 4.42
N LYS A 142 20.26 -0.53 3.71
CA LYS A 142 21.00 -0.58 2.43
C LYS A 142 20.42 0.32 1.36
N ARG A 143 19.08 0.41 1.28
CA ARG A 143 18.39 1.19 0.23
C ARG A 143 18.37 2.69 0.49
N SER A 144 18.20 3.09 1.75
CA SER A 144 17.91 4.48 2.11
C SER A 144 19.02 5.18 2.88
N ALA A 145 20.12 4.48 3.19
CA ALA A 145 21.23 4.96 4.05
C ALA A 145 20.74 5.50 5.42
N MET A 146 19.59 5.02 5.90
CA MET A 146 19.07 5.37 7.22
C MET A 146 19.81 4.58 8.30
N ALA A 147 19.97 5.20 9.48
CA ALA A 147 20.44 4.49 10.66
C ALA A 147 19.45 3.39 11.08
N GLU A 148 19.96 2.28 11.61
CA GLU A 148 19.17 1.11 12.01
C GLU A 148 18.11 1.46 13.05
N GLU A 149 18.45 2.35 14.01
CA GLU A 149 17.54 2.83 15.04
C GLU A 149 16.33 3.57 14.44
N ALA A 150 16.55 4.38 13.40
CA ALA A 150 15.50 5.10 12.70
C ALA A 150 14.60 4.15 11.91
N VAL A 151 15.15 3.09 11.32
CA VAL A 151 14.39 2.03 10.64
C VAL A 151 13.53 1.28 11.65
N THR A 152 14.09 0.89 12.78
CA THR A 152 13.42 0.19 13.88
C THR A 152 12.28 1.03 14.44
N ALA A 153 12.50 2.33 14.65
CA ALA A 153 11.44 3.24 15.10
C ALA A 153 10.25 3.31 14.10
N ARG A 154 10.55 3.31 12.78
CA ARG A 154 9.50 3.25 11.75
C ARG A 154 8.75 1.92 11.76
N ILE A 155 9.44 0.80 11.95
CA ILE A 155 8.80 -0.52 12.07
C ILE A 155 7.83 -0.52 13.24
N ASN A 156 8.27 -0.02 14.41
CA ASN A 156 7.46 0.02 15.63
C ASN A 156 6.27 0.99 15.56
N SER A 157 6.28 1.95 14.62
CA SER A 157 5.16 2.86 14.39
C SER A 157 4.12 2.35 13.41
N GLN A 158 4.38 1.22 12.74
CA GLN A 158 3.44 0.58 11.82
C GLN A 158 2.53 -0.42 12.54
N PHE A 159 1.49 -0.89 11.84
CA PHE A 159 0.68 -2.00 12.27
C PHE A 159 1.55 -3.20 12.69
N ASP A 160 1.23 -3.80 13.83
CA ASP A 160 1.96 -4.97 14.33
C ASP A 160 1.51 -6.25 13.60
N TYR A 161 2.34 -6.67 12.65
CA TYR A 161 2.08 -7.87 11.86
C TYR A 161 2.30 -9.19 12.62
N GLU A 162 2.88 -9.15 13.83
CA GLU A 162 3.10 -10.36 14.61
C GLU A 162 1.95 -10.64 15.57
N THR A 163 1.47 -9.62 16.29
CA THR A 163 0.39 -9.80 17.29
C THR A 163 -0.98 -9.37 16.78
N GLY A 164 -1.06 -8.34 15.97
CA GLY A 164 -2.32 -7.81 15.45
C GLY A 164 -2.92 -8.64 14.32
N LEU A 165 -2.07 -9.17 13.43
CA LEU A 165 -2.54 -9.94 12.27
C LEU A 165 -3.31 -11.23 12.62
N PRO A 166 -2.88 -12.07 13.58
CA PRO A 166 -3.64 -13.26 13.96
C PRO A 166 -5.05 -12.94 14.46
N ALA A 167 -5.22 -11.83 15.18
CA ALA A 167 -6.52 -11.38 15.66
C ALA A 167 -7.44 -10.98 14.50
N LEU A 168 -6.93 -10.21 13.53
CA LEU A 168 -7.67 -9.82 12.33
C LEU A 168 -8.10 -11.01 11.48
N ILE A 169 -7.24 -12.00 11.29
CA ILE A 169 -7.56 -13.22 10.53
C ILE A 169 -8.69 -13.98 11.23
N LYS A 170 -8.60 -14.18 12.54
CA LYS A 170 -9.63 -14.87 13.33
C LYS A 170 -10.97 -14.13 13.26
N GLU A 171 -10.98 -12.82 13.34
CA GLU A 171 -12.20 -12.01 13.20
C GLU A 171 -12.79 -12.15 11.80
N SER A 172 -11.97 -12.07 10.75
CA SER A 172 -12.41 -12.24 9.38
C SER A 172 -13.06 -13.61 9.16
N GLU A 173 -12.43 -14.69 9.63
CA GLU A 173 -12.98 -16.04 9.52
C GLU A 173 -14.32 -16.18 10.24
N ALA A 174 -14.48 -15.57 11.41
CA ALA A 174 -15.73 -15.57 12.16
C ALA A 174 -16.83 -14.81 11.40
N ARG A 175 -16.52 -13.64 10.81
CA ARG A 175 -17.46 -12.86 9.97
C ARG A 175 -17.91 -13.65 8.75
N LEU A 176 -16.98 -14.26 8.01
CA LEU A 176 -17.28 -15.07 6.83
C LEU A 176 -18.17 -16.29 7.18
N LYS A 177 -17.91 -16.98 8.30
CA LYS A 177 -18.74 -18.09 8.80
C LYS A 177 -20.16 -17.64 9.16
N SER A 178 -20.34 -16.37 9.55
CA SER A 178 -21.65 -15.77 9.86
C SER A 178 -22.34 -15.18 8.62
N GLY A 179 -21.79 -15.39 7.41
CA GLY A 179 -22.34 -14.84 6.18
C GLY A 179 -22.13 -13.34 5.99
N LEU A 180 -21.29 -12.72 6.82
CA LEU A 180 -20.91 -11.33 6.69
C LEU A 180 -19.69 -11.18 5.78
N PHE A 181 -19.65 -10.08 5.02
CA PHE A 181 -18.45 -9.77 4.23
C PHE A 181 -17.24 -9.53 5.13
N SER A 182 -16.12 -10.09 4.74
CA SER A 182 -14.79 -9.77 5.27
C SER A 182 -13.75 -10.18 4.23
N PRO A 183 -12.61 -9.47 4.11
CA PRO A 183 -11.56 -9.88 3.18
C PRO A 183 -10.94 -11.21 3.59
N VAL A 184 -10.50 -11.99 2.59
CA VAL A 184 -9.65 -13.16 2.83
C VAL A 184 -8.21 -12.69 3.03
N TYR A 185 -7.54 -13.15 4.08
CA TYR A 185 -6.13 -12.84 4.33
C TYR A 185 -5.22 -13.98 3.87
N THR A 186 -4.27 -13.67 2.99
CA THR A 186 -3.26 -14.63 2.49
C THR A 186 -1.87 -14.13 2.86
N ILE A 187 -1.17 -14.88 3.71
CA ILE A 187 0.22 -14.56 4.10
C ILE A 187 1.17 -15.16 3.06
N ILE A 188 2.09 -14.31 2.57
CA ILE A 188 3.11 -14.66 1.58
C ILE A 188 4.48 -14.32 2.16
N TYR A 189 5.31 -15.33 2.37
CA TYR A 189 6.65 -15.17 2.93
C TYR A 189 7.66 -14.80 1.85
N ASN A 190 8.50 -13.81 2.15
CA ASN A 190 9.58 -13.31 1.31
C ASN A 190 10.95 -13.49 1.99
N ASP A 191 11.16 -14.68 2.57
CA ASP A 191 12.40 -15.03 3.29
C ASP A 191 13.37 -15.84 2.41
N GLY A 192 12.93 -16.19 1.19
CA GLY A 192 13.69 -16.94 0.20
C GLY A 192 14.25 -16.05 -0.94
N ASP A 193 14.57 -16.71 -2.03
CA ASP A 193 14.94 -16.03 -3.27
C ASP A 193 13.72 -15.49 -4.06
N SER A 194 13.99 -14.80 -5.15
CA SER A 194 12.93 -14.22 -6.00
C SER A 194 12.07 -15.28 -6.68
N SER A 195 12.60 -16.47 -6.94
CA SER A 195 11.85 -17.57 -7.57
C SER A 195 10.84 -18.17 -6.60
N SER A 196 11.20 -18.31 -5.34
CA SER A 196 10.32 -18.77 -4.26
C SER A 196 9.15 -17.81 -4.02
N LEU A 197 9.43 -16.49 -3.96
CA LEU A 197 8.37 -15.49 -3.85
C LEU A 197 7.45 -15.52 -5.07
N ARG A 198 8.01 -15.62 -6.28
CA ARG A 198 7.23 -15.72 -7.53
C ARG A 198 6.31 -16.95 -7.53
N ALA A 199 6.80 -18.11 -7.11
CA ALA A 199 6.02 -19.34 -7.02
C ALA A 199 4.87 -19.20 -6.01
N SER A 200 5.13 -18.59 -4.85
CA SER A 200 4.12 -18.35 -3.82
C SER A 200 3.01 -17.39 -4.31
N LEU A 201 3.39 -16.30 -4.98
CA LEU A 201 2.46 -15.34 -5.56
C LEU A 201 1.62 -15.99 -6.68
N PHE A 202 2.25 -16.76 -7.57
CA PHE A 202 1.56 -17.47 -8.63
C PHE A 202 0.55 -18.46 -8.06
N SER A 203 0.92 -19.23 -7.03
CA SER A 203 0.02 -20.17 -6.35
C SER A 203 -1.18 -19.45 -5.72
N ALA A 204 -0.96 -18.34 -5.01
CA ALA A 204 -2.02 -17.55 -4.39
C ALA A 204 -3.00 -17.00 -5.44
N LEU A 205 -2.48 -16.41 -6.52
CA LEU A 205 -3.29 -15.87 -7.61
C LEU A 205 -4.06 -16.96 -8.38
N SER A 206 -3.48 -18.15 -8.52
CA SER A 206 -4.17 -19.30 -9.12
C SER A 206 -5.38 -19.73 -8.31
N LYS A 207 -5.26 -19.78 -6.98
CA LYS A 207 -6.39 -20.06 -6.08
C LYS A 207 -7.51 -19.02 -6.20
N VAL A 208 -7.16 -17.74 -6.35
CA VAL A 208 -8.15 -16.68 -6.61
C VAL A 208 -8.89 -16.95 -7.92
N LYS A 209 -8.18 -17.26 -9.01
CA LYS A 209 -8.81 -17.58 -10.30
C LYS A 209 -9.72 -18.79 -10.23
N GLU A 210 -9.35 -19.82 -9.49
CA GLU A 210 -10.19 -21.01 -9.29
C GLU A 210 -11.46 -20.68 -8.53
N LYS A 211 -11.38 -19.89 -7.44
CA LYS A 211 -12.57 -19.39 -6.71
C LYS A 211 -13.53 -18.62 -7.60
N LEU A 212 -13.00 -17.79 -8.51
CA LEU A 212 -13.82 -16.97 -9.42
C LEU A 212 -14.50 -17.78 -10.53
N LYS A 213 -13.96 -18.94 -10.90
CA LYS A 213 -14.60 -19.85 -11.87
C LYS A 213 -15.76 -20.65 -11.27
N GLN A 214 -15.81 -20.77 -9.93
CA GLN A 214 -16.83 -21.52 -9.19
C GLN A 214 -18.01 -20.64 -8.74
N ARG A 215 -17.91 -19.32 -8.91
CA ARG A 215 -18.96 -18.32 -8.69
C ARG A 215 -19.72 -18.04 -10.00
#